data_79ef968f323dad8a38d4f11c974cac2e
#
_entry.id   79ef968f323dad8a38d4f11c974cac2e
#
_cell.length_a   1.000
_cell.length_b   1.000
_cell.length_c   1.000
_cell.angle_alpha   90.00
_cell.angle_beta   90.00
_cell.angle_gamma   90.00
#
_symmetry.space_group_name_H-M   'P 1'
#
loop_
_entity.id
_entity.type
_entity.pdbx_description
1 polymer ?
#
loop_
_entity_poly.entity_id
_entity_poly.type
_entity_poly.pdbx_seq_one_letter_code
_entity_poly.pdbx_strand_id
1 'polypeptide(L)'
;LLVFDPKERYTFGPVDFSGSQIREPILQNLVPFKEGEPYFSDNIAELNRRLSASGWFNSIVVTPDIVAGRKSESKQLPVHTRVSPKIKNSVETGLGYSTDVGPRGRLIWKKPWLNDSGHSLEAAGDISKLEQMLDLSYKLPLEENALEQFWMFGGGYKHEDLNDTKADSLTFAATRRWDLYEGWQKGIALKFRLDDFTQGSLDNKTMMVYPEFSLSRTRSRGGLMPKWGDSQRYTIGYANQMWGSDIDALMLEAQYTLIRTFARKHRFVLRSHLGWIETGDFNDVPPDLRYFAGGDRSIRGYDYESISPKDENGDLTGASKMITGSIEYQLRVKGKWWGAVFFDIGRADTNFEFSNLKKGAGIGVRWESPLGPIKLDIAKPVGDSEENGIQFYIGLGPEL
;
A
#
# COMPACT_ATOMS: atom_id res chain seq x y z
N LEU A 1 49.40 16.69 -22.79
CA LEU A 1 48.10 17.30 -23.14
C LEU A 1 47.25 16.22 -23.80
N LEU A 2 46.18 15.77 -23.15
CA LEU A 2 45.14 14.94 -23.74
C LEU A 2 44.25 15.89 -24.56
N VAL A 3 44.34 15.82 -25.88
CA VAL A 3 43.41 16.53 -26.79
C VAL A 3 42.21 15.64 -26.95
N PHE A 4 41.11 16.02 -26.32
CA PHE A 4 39.81 15.37 -26.49
C PHE A 4 39.15 15.98 -27.74
N ASP A 5 39.03 15.17 -28.80
CA ASP A 5 38.25 15.52 -29.97
C ASP A 5 36.83 14.99 -29.80
N PRO A 6 35.83 15.82 -29.41
CA PRO A 6 34.45 15.40 -29.33
C PRO A 6 33.87 15.30 -30.74
N LYS A 7 34.15 14.22 -31.43
CA LYS A 7 33.52 13.92 -32.73
C LYS A 7 32.02 14.19 -32.66
N GLU A 8 31.40 14.36 -33.86
CA GLU A 8 29.96 14.63 -34.00
C GLU A 8 29.12 13.73 -33.09
N ARG A 9 28.21 14.34 -32.33
CA ARG A 9 27.30 13.61 -31.45
C ARG A 9 26.24 12.92 -32.28
N TYR A 10 25.93 11.67 -31.91
CA TYR A 10 24.78 10.98 -32.44
C TYR A 10 23.50 11.55 -31.89
N THR A 11 22.40 11.43 -32.65
CA THR A 11 21.05 11.75 -32.26
C THR A 11 20.20 10.48 -32.24
N PHE A 12 19.08 10.47 -31.52
CA PHE A 12 18.14 9.37 -31.58
C PHE A 12 17.45 9.29 -32.93
N GLY A 13 17.38 8.11 -33.49
CA GLY A 13 16.55 7.75 -34.63
C GLY A 13 15.21 7.19 -34.18
N PRO A 14 14.45 6.57 -35.11
CA PRO A 14 13.18 5.91 -34.78
C PRO A 14 13.37 4.75 -33.82
N VAL A 15 12.34 4.51 -33.00
CA VAL A 15 12.27 3.35 -32.10
C VAL A 15 11.29 2.34 -32.65
N ASP A 16 11.73 1.13 -32.92
CA ASP A 16 10.88 0.03 -33.33
C ASP A 16 10.70 -1.00 -32.21
N PHE A 17 9.52 -1.60 -32.16
CA PHE A 17 9.17 -2.62 -31.18
C PHE A 17 8.87 -3.94 -31.87
N SER A 18 9.49 -5.03 -31.38
CA SER A 18 9.28 -6.38 -31.88
C SER A 18 8.93 -7.35 -30.76
N GLY A 19 7.99 -8.28 -31.04
CA GLY A 19 7.55 -9.30 -30.09
C GLY A 19 6.53 -8.84 -29.05
N SER A 20 6.01 -7.64 -29.17
CA SER A 20 5.01 -7.08 -28.24
C SER A 20 3.60 -7.57 -28.54
N GLN A 21 2.83 -7.83 -27.48
CA GLN A 21 1.39 -8.02 -27.48
C GLN A 21 0.60 -6.71 -27.25
N ILE A 22 1.31 -5.63 -26.94
CA ILE A 22 0.74 -4.29 -26.71
C ILE A 22 0.86 -3.48 -27.99
N ARG A 23 -0.16 -2.67 -28.28
CA ARG A 23 -0.21 -1.79 -29.46
C ARG A 23 0.94 -0.80 -29.46
N GLU A 24 1.48 -0.57 -30.64
CA GLU A 24 2.63 0.30 -30.84
C GLU A 24 2.43 1.74 -30.32
N PRO A 25 1.27 2.43 -30.53
CA PRO A 25 1.07 3.77 -29.99
C PRO A 25 1.29 3.89 -28.47
N ILE A 26 0.86 2.88 -27.70
CA ILE A 26 1.07 2.84 -26.25
C ILE A 26 2.57 2.70 -25.92
N LEU A 27 3.29 1.88 -26.69
CA LEU A 27 4.73 1.67 -26.49
C LEU A 27 5.53 2.91 -26.87
N GLN A 28 5.15 3.59 -27.94
CA GLN A 28 5.78 4.85 -28.38
C GLN A 28 5.63 5.95 -27.30
N ASN A 29 4.49 5.99 -26.61
CA ASN A 29 4.29 6.94 -25.50
C ASN A 29 5.16 6.63 -24.26
N LEU A 30 5.78 5.44 -24.18
CA LEU A 30 6.75 5.11 -23.14
C LEU A 30 8.16 5.57 -23.46
N VAL A 31 8.45 5.96 -24.70
CA VAL A 31 9.79 6.43 -25.13
C VAL A 31 10.10 7.77 -24.46
N PRO A 32 11.21 7.89 -23.71
CA PRO A 32 11.51 9.09 -22.93
C PRO A 32 12.26 10.19 -23.73
N PHE A 33 12.43 10.01 -25.02
CA PHE A 33 13.14 10.92 -25.91
C PHE A 33 12.42 11.03 -27.25
N LYS A 34 12.73 12.06 -28.02
CA LYS A 34 12.22 12.29 -29.39
C LYS A 34 13.28 11.99 -30.41
N GLU A 35 12.85 11.62 -31.62
CA GLU A 35 13.72 11.51 -32.79
C GLU A 35 14.43 12.85 -33.05
N GLY A 36 15.76 12.80 -33.32
CA GLY A 36 16.58 13.96 -33.48
C GLY A 36 17.18 14.57 -32.21
N GLU A 37 16.72 14.18 -31.02
CA GLU A 37 17.36 14.60 -29.75
C GLU A 37 18.76 14.01 -29.59
N PRO A 38 19.69 14.68 -28.89
CA PRO A 38 21.03 14.16 -28.63
C PRO A 38 20.97 12.80 -27.91
N TYR A 39 21.78 11.86 -28.37
CA TYR A 39 21.87 10.54 -27.78
C TYR A 39 22.51 10.59 -26.38
N PHE A 40 21.81 10.02 -25.40
CA PHE A 40 22.30 9.74 -24.04
C PHE A 40 21.96 8.31 -23.66
N SER A 41 22.94 7.56 -23.16
CA SER A 41 22.73 6.19 -22.68
C SER A 41 21.70 6.08 -21.55
N ASP A 42 21.58 7.14 -20.74
CA ASP A 42 20.62 7.21 -19.64
C ASP A 42 19.17 7.15 -20.14
N ASN A 43 18.88 7.68 -21.31
CA ASN A 43 17.55 7.61 -21.94
C ASN A 43 17.22 6.18 -22.40
N ILE A 44 18.21 5.40 -22.82
CA ILE A 44 18.03 3.98 -23.14
C ILE A 44 17.72 3.19 -21.85
N ALA A 45 18.45 3.48 -20.78
CA ALA A 45 18.19 2.86 -19.47
C ALA A 45 16.80 3.25 -18.95
N GLU A 46 16.38 4.49 -19.14
CA GLU A 46 15.05 4.98 -18.79
C GLU A 46 13.94 4.28 -19.60
N LEU A 47 14.11 4.11 -20.91
CA LEU A 47 13.16 3.34 -21.73
C LEU A 47 13.02 1.89 -21.20
N ASN A 48 14.13 1.25 -20.92
CA ASN A 48 14.13 -0.11 -20.33
C ASN A 48 13.39 -0.12 -18.98
N ARG A 49 13.62 0.87 -18.13
CA ARG A 49 12.95 1.03 -16.82
C ARG A 49 11.44 1.22 -17.00
N ARG A 50 10.99 2.06 -17.93
CA ARG A 50 9.56 2.30 -18.19
C ARG A 50 8.86 1.05 -18.72
N LEU A 51 9.48 0.37 -19.68
CA LEU A 51 8.94 -0.91 -20.18
C LEU A 51 8.87 -1.97 -19.09
N SER A 52 9.87 -2.06 -18.21
CA SER A 52 9.86 -2.97 -17.05
C SER A 52 8.76 -2.61 -16.05
N ALA A 53 8.56 -1.34 -15.78
CA ALA A 53 7.54 -0.82 -14.87
C ALA A 53 6.10 -1.07 -15.36
N SER A 54 5.89 -1.24 -16.67
CA SER A 54 4.58 -1.57 -17.23
C SER A 54 4.03 -2.91 -16.74
N GLY A 55 4.92 -3.84 -16.39
CA GLY A 55 4.56 -5.19 -15.97
C GLY A 55 4.05 -6.10 -17.09
N TRP A 56 4.07 -5.66 -18.34
CA TRP A 56 3.55 -6.40 -19.51
C TRP A 56 4.52 -7.42 -20.06
N PHE A 57 5.83 -7.24 -19.81
CA PHE A 57 6.89 -8.01 -20.44
C PHE A 57 7.68 -8.85 -19.43
N ASN A 58 8.15 -10.00 -19.90
CA ASN A 58 9.04 -10.89 -19.17
C ASN A 58 10.51 -10.61 -19.48
N SER A 59 10.80 -10.24 -20.74
CA SER A 59 12.15 -9.89 -21.20
C SER A 59 12.08 -8.61 -22.03
N ILE A 60 13.07 -7.75 -21.86
CA ILE A 60 13.18 -6.47 -22.55
C ILE A 60 14.64 -6.28 -22.92
N VAL A 61 14.90 -6.07 -24.22
CA VAL A 61 16.23 -5.78 -24.76
C VAL A 61 16.13 -4.53 -25.63
N VAL A 62 16.74 -3.44 -25.17
CA VAL A 62 16.79 -2.17 -25.91
C VAL A 62 18.20 -1.95 -26.43
N THR A 63 18.36 -1.90 -27.76
CA THR A 63 19.67 -1.84 -28.40
C THR A 63 19.71 -0.69 -29.41
N PRO A 64 20.55 0.34 -29.22
CA PRO A 64 20.81 1.33 -30.26
C PRO A 64 21.66 0.71 -31.39
N ASP A 65 21.27 0.93 -32.66
CA ASP A 65 22.05 0.46 -33.82
C ASP A 65 23.19 1.41 -34.18
N ILE A 66 24.31 1.19 -33.51
CA ILE A 66 25.53 1.99 -33.73
C ILE A 66 26.08 1.79 -35.17
N VAL A 67 25.86 0.62 -35.78
CA VAL A 67 26.37 0.32 -37.14
C VAL A 67 25.57 1.12 -38.16
N ALA A 68 24.24 1.14 -38.06
CA ALA A 68 23.38 1.95 -38.92
C ALA A 68 23.67 3.45 -38.73
N GLY A 69 23.80 3.92 -37.47
CA GLY A 69 24.11 5.31 -37.18
C GLY A 69 25.45 5.78 -37.72
N ARG A 70 26.47 4.92 -37.77
CA ARG A 70 27.78 5.24 -38.41
C ARG A 70 27.69 5.43 -39.92
N LYS A 71 26.78 4.66 -40.57
CA LYS A 71 26.55 4.71 -42.02
C LYS A 71 25.61 5.83 -42.44
N SER A 72 24.79 6.32 -41.49
CA SER A 72 23.85 7.40 -41.76
C SER A 72 24.56 8.74 -41.85
N GLU A 73 24.22 9.53 -42.86
CA GLU A 73 24.70 10.93 -43.01
C GLU A 73 24.17 11.83 -41.87
N SER A 74 22.97 11.56 -41.40
CA SER A 74 22.30 12.28 -40.30
C SER A 74 22.79 11.92 -38.90
N LYS A 75 23.67 10.90 -38.76
CA LYS A 75 24.17 10.39 -37.47
C LYS A 75 23.07 9.98 -36.50
N GLN A 76 21.91 9.61 -37.03
CA GLN A 76 20.80 9.10 -36.23
C GLN A 76 21.04 7.63 -35.86
N LEU A 77 20.78 7.28 -34.61
CA LEU A 77 20.84 5.91 -34.07
C LEU A 77 19.43 5.34 -33.97
N PRO A 78 19.00 4.44 -34.87
CA PRO A 78 17.76 3.68 -34.66
C PRO A 78 17.88 2.87 -33.37
N VAL A 79 16.75 2.71 -32.67
CA VAL A 79 16.70 1.94 -31.42
C VAL A 79 15.78 0.73 -31.61
N HIS A 80 16.36 -0.45 -31.59
CA HIS A 80 15.63 -1.70 -31.71
C HIS A 80 15.23 -2.22 -30.31
N THR A 81 13.93 -2.31 -30.06
CA THR A 81 13.39 -2.81 -28.80
C THR A 81 12.74 -4.16 -29.02
N ARG A 82 13.37 -5.19 -28.51
CA ARG A 82 12.82 -6.55 -28.54
C ARG A 82 12.25 -6.89 -27.16
N VAL A 83 10.99 -7.28 -27.14
CA VAL A 83 10.29 -7.66 -25.91
C VAL A 83 9.66 -9.05 -26.04
N SER A 84 9.41 -9.70 -24.91
CA SER A 84 8.59 -10.90 -24.85
C SER A 84 7.45 -10.72 -23.85
N PRO A 85 6.24 -11.19 -24.17
CA PRO A 85 5.08 -11.08 -23.28
C PRO A 85 5.31 -11.75 -21.92
N LYS A 86 4.81 -11.15 -20.86
CA LYS A 86 4.69 -11.82 -19.57
C LYS A 86 3.65 -12.95 -19.66
N ILE A 87 3.82 -13.98 -18.85
CA ILE A 87 2.86 -15.09 -18.74
C ILE A 87 1.48 -14.55 -18.44
N LYS A 88 0.48 -15.03 -19.22
CA LYS A 88 -0.91 -14.53 -19.17
C LYS A 88 -1.59 -14.69 -17.80
N ASN A 89 -1.20 -15.71 -17.04
CA ASN A 89 -1.78 -16.00 -15.74
C ASN A 89 -0.64 -16.32 -14.77
N SER A 90 -0.63 -15.69 -13.62
CA SER A 90 0.27 -16.05 -12.51
C SER A 90 -0.56 -16.20 -11.23
N VAL A 91 -0.17 -17.16 -10.41
CA VAL A 91 -0.78 -17.39 -9.11
C VAL A 91 0.32 -17.24 -8.07
N GLU A 92 0.06 -16.41 -7.08
CA GLU A 92 0.92 -16.21 -5.92
C GLU A 92 0.18 -16.73 -4.69
N THR A 93 0.84 -17.47 -3.83
CA THR A 93 0.29 -17.97 -2.58
C THR A 93 1.13 -17.47 -1.41
N GLY A 94 0.47 -17.10 -0.33
CA GLY A 94 1.10 -16.65 0.90
C GLY A 94 0.51 -17.36 2.11
N LEU A 95 1.35 -17.69 3.07
CA LEU A 95 0.94 -18.12 4.40
C LEU A 95 1.52 -17.16 5.41
N GLY A 96 0.74 -16.78 6.40
CA GLY A 96 1.16 -15.87 7.45
C GLY A 96 0.62 -16.32 8.81
N TYR A 97 1.24 -15.79 9.84
CA TYR A 97 0.77 -15.96 11.22
C TYR A 97 1.05 -14.68 12.00
N SER A 98 0.07 -14.26 12.78
CA SER A 98 0.25 -13.26 13.84
C SER A 98 -0.52 -13.70 15.07
N THR A 99 -0.13 -13.22 16.24
CA THR A 99 -0.88 -13.51 17.48
C THR A 99 -2.25 -12.87 17.47
N ASP A 100 -2.39 -11.72 16.83
CA ASP A 100 -3.63 -10.96 16.78
C ASP A 100 -4.71 -11.63 15.92
N VAL A 101 -4.34 -12.13 14.74
CA VAL A 101 -5.29 -12.67 13.75
C VAL A 101 -5.20 -14.19 13.58
N GLY A 102 -4.13 -14.81 14.12
CA GLY A 102 -3.85 -16.24 13.96
C GLY A 102 -3.26 -16.59 12.59
N PRO A 103 -3.42 -17.85 12.15
CA PRO A 103 -2.99 -18.30 10.84
C PRO A 103 -3.85 -17.67 9.75
N ARG A 104 -3.19 -17.25 8.65
CA ARG A 104 -3.85 -16.70 7.47
C ARG A 104 -3.27 -17.26 6.20
N GLY A 105 -4.13 -17.46 5.22
CA GLY A 105 -3.77 -17.84 3.86
C GLY A 105 -4.14 -16.73 2.90
N ARG A 106 -3.31 -16.52 1.88
CA ARG A 106 -3.56 -15.59 0.79
C ARG A 106 -3.32 -16.26 -0.55
N LEU A 107 -4.23 -16.05 -1.48
CA LEU A 107 -4.14 -16.47 -2.87
C LEU A 107 -4.35 -15.25 -3.75
N ILE A 108 -3.43 -14.99 -4.69
CA ILE A 108 -3.57 -13.91 -5.65
C ILE A 108 -3.43 -14.49 -7.05
N TRP A 109 -4.43 -14.27 -7.88
CA TRP A 109 -4.39 -14.58 -9.30
C TRP A 109 -4.27 -13.28 -10.10
N LYS A 110 -3.26 -13.21 -10.98
CA LYS A 110 -2.94 -12.03 -11.78
C LYS A 110 -2.95 -12.33 -13.26
N LYS A 111 -3.58 -11.45 -14.03
CA LYS A 111 -3.42 -11.31 -15.47
C LYS A 111 -2.73 -9.98 -15.75
N PRO A 112 -1.42 -9.95 -15.95
CA PRO A 112 -0.65 -8.72 -16.15
C PRO A 112 -1.06 -7.93 -17.39
N TRP A 113 -1.65 -8.62 -18.36
CA TRP A 113 -2.24 -8.05 -19.56
C TRP A 113 -3.39 -8.92 -20.05
N LEU A 114 -4.50 -8.30 -20.42
CA LEU A 114 -5.72 -8.94 -20.93
C LEU A 114 -5.85 -8.78 -22.44
N ASN A 115 -5.49 -7.61 -22.94
CA ASN A 115 -5.65 -7.16 -24.31
C ASN A 115 -4.42 -6.37 -24.79
N ASP A 116 -4.45 -5.93 -26.02
CA ASP A 116 -3.41 -5.11 -26.65
C ASP A 116 -3.33 -3.67 -26.11
N SER A 117 -4.30 -3.24 -25.34
CA SER A 117 -4.29 -1.94 -24.64
C SER A 117 -3.64 -2.01 -23.25
N GLY A 118 -3.12 -3.17 -22.85
CA GLY A 118 -2.39 -3.35 -21.60
C GLY A 118 -3.27 -3.34 -20.34
N HIS A 119 -4.57 -3.61 -20.47
CA HIS A 119 -5.44 -3.77 -19.31
C HIS A 119 -5.00 -4.97 -18.47
N SER A 120 -5.14 -4.89 -17.16
CA SER A 120 -4.80 -6.00 -16.26
C SER A 120 -5.94 -6.33 -15.30
N LEU A 121 -5.94 -7.56 -14.80
CA LEU A 121 -6.91 -8.06 -13.85
C LEU A 121 -6.16 -8.76 -12.71
N GLU A 122 -6.58 -8.50 -11.48
CA GLU A 122 -6.09 -9.19 -10.29
C GLU A 122 -7.30 -9.61 -9.44
N ALA A 123 -7.29 -10.86 -8.97
CA ALA A 123 -8.22 -11.35 -7.96
C ALA A 123 -7.40 -11.85 -6.77
N ALA A 124 -7.75 -11.40 -5.57
CA ALA A 124 -7.11 -11.79 -4.33
C ALA A 124 -8.13 -12.37 -3.35
N GLY A 125 -7.76 -13.45 -2.68
CA GLY A 125 -8.53 -14.03 -1.59
C GLY A 125 -7.64 -14.12 -0.35
N ASP A 126 -8.11 -13.58 0.76
CA ASP A 126 -7.50 -13.69 2.07
C ASP A 126 -8.44 -14.46 3.00
N ILE A 127 -7.90 -15.39 3.76
CA ILE A 127 -8.67 -16.17 4.72
C ILE A 127 -7.92 -16.29 6.05
N SER A 128 -8.60 -15.92 7.11
CA SER A 128 -8.21 -16.21 8.49
C SER A 128 -9.42 -16.70 9.29
N LYS A 129 -9.24 -17.00 10.57
CA LYS A 129 -10.35 -17.35 11.44
C LYS A 129 -11.31 -16.18 11.68
N LEU A 130 -10.78 -14.97 11.73
CA LEU A 130 -11.50 -13.75 12.12
C LEU A 130 -12.00 -12.94 10.90
N GLU A 131 -11.36 -13.13 9.73
CA GLU A 131 -11.61 -12.32 8.56
C GLU A 131 -11.47 -13.15 7.29
N GLN A 132 -12.39 -12.96 6.35
CA GLN A 132 -12.36 -13.57 5.02
C GLN A 132 -12.63 -12.47 4.00
N MET A 133 -11.75 -12.35 3.01
CA MET A 133 -11.84 -11.28 2.02
C MET A 133 -11.65 -11.83 0.62
N LEU A 134 -12.42 -11.30 -0.31
CA LEU A 134 -12.29 -11.54 -1.75
C LEU A 134 -12.28 -10.20 -2.45
N ASP A 135 -11.20 -9.90 -3.19
CA ASP A 135 -11.05 -8.68 -3.96
C ASP A 135 -10.86 -8.96 -5.43
N LEU A 136 -11.47 -8.15 -6.27
CA LEU A 136 -11.28 -8.12 -7.71
C LEU A 136 -10.88 -6.72 -8.13
N SER A 137 -9.81 -6.58 -8.90
CA SER A 137 -9.29 -5.30 -9.38
C SER A 137 -8.99 -5.36 -10.87
N TYR A 138 -9.58 -4.43 -11.62
CA TYR A 138 -9.39 -4.25 -13.05
C TYR A 138 -8.73 -2.90 -13.31
N LYS A 139 -7.52 -2.91 -13.90
CA LYS A 139 -6.75 -1.71 -14.24
C LYS A 139 -6.86 -1.42 -15.74
N LEU A 140 -7.17 -0.17 -16.07
CA LEU A 140 -7.28 0.38 -17.41
C LEU A 140 -6.27 1.53 -17.55
N PRO A 141 -5.06 1.29 -18.10
CA PRO A 141 -4.07 2.32 -18.37
C PRO A 141 -4.58 3.31 -19.42
N LEU A 142 -4.20 4.58 -19.31
CA LEU A 142 -4.45 5.55 -20.38
C LEU A 142 -3.35 5.51 -21.43
N GLU A 143 -3.73 5.53 -22.69
CA GLU A 143 -2.81 5.39 -23.81
C GLU A 143 -1.69 6.42 -23.82
N GLU A 144 -2.00 7.69 -23.51
CA GLU A 144 -1.02 8.78 -23.50
C GLU A 144 0.03 8.66 -22.39
N ASN A 145 -0.33 8.10 -21.24
CA ASN A 145 0.56 7.94 -20.09
C ASN A 145 0.20 6.70 -19.25
N ALA A 146 0.40 5.54 -19.85
CA ALA A 146 -0.06 4.26 -19.31
C ALA A 146 0.58 3.87 -17.95
N LEU A 147 1.76 4.40 -17.63
CA LEU A 147 2.46 4.13 -16.38
C LEU A 147 1.92 4.97 -15.22
N GLU A 148 1.65 6.24 -15.49
CA GLU A 148 1.37 7.23 -14.45
C GLU A 148 -0.12 7.51 -14.30
N GLN A 149 -0.95 7.14 -15.31
CA GLN A 149 -2.36 7.46 -15.33
C GLN A 149 -3.21 6.28 -15.73
N PHE A 150 -4.16 5.92 -14.87
CA PHE A 150 -5.05 4.80 -15.14
C PHE A 150 -6.37 4.91 -14.37
N TRP A 151 -7.39 4.22 -14.87
CA TRP A 151 -8.58 3.89 -14.11
C TRP A 151 -8.40 2.53 -13.43
N MET A 152 -8.95 2.40 -12.25
CA MET A 152 -9.03 1.14 -11.53
C MET A 152 -10.47 0.92 -11.05
N PHE A 153 -11.05 -0.19 -11.47
CA PHE A 153 -12.35 -0.64 -11.02
C PHE A 153 -12.14 -1.80 -10.06
N GLY A 154 -12.66 -1.66 -8.86
CA GLY A 154 -12.53 -2.66 -7.80
C GLY A 154 -13.88 -3.15 -7.33
N GLY A 155 -13.94 -4.39 -6.87
CA GLY A 155 -15.05 -4.96 -6.13
C GLY A 155 -14.50 -5.88 -5.05
N GLY A 156 -15.06 -5.82 -3.85
CA GLY A 156 -14.61 -6.62 -2.71
C GLY A 156 -15.78 -7.10 -1.87
N TYR A 157 -15.63 -8.29 -1.32
CA TYR A 157 -16.47 -8.84 -0.26
C TYR A 157 -15.60 -9.13 0.94
N LYS A 158 -16.03 -8.71 2.13
CA LYS A 158 -15.38 -8.97 3.41
C LYS A 158 -16.40 -9.52 4.40
N HIS A 159 -16.05 -10.63 5.02
CA HIS A 159 -16.70 -11.14 6.21
C HIS A 159 -15.75 -11.01 7.41
N GLU A 160 -16.24 -10.48 8.51
CA GLU A 160 -15.49 -10.27 9.75
C GLU A 160 -16.28 -10.78 10.94
N ASP A 161 -15.58 -11.51 11.84
CA ASP A 161 -16.12 -11.96 13.12
C ASP A 161 -15.00 -11.82 14.16
N LEU A 162 -14.92 -10.64 14.76
CA LEU A 162 -13.83 -10.24 15.65
C LEU A 162 -14.38 -9.45 16.84
N ASN A 163 -14.01 -9.85 18.07
CA ASN A 163 -14.49 -9.23 19.30
C ASN A 163 -16.02 -9.13 19.29
N ASP A 164 -16.56 -7.93 19.47
CA ASP A 164 -18.00 -7.65 19.49
C ASP A 164 -18.52 -7.19 18.11
N THR A 165 -17.75 -7.49 17.04
CA THR A 165 -18.06 -7.11 15.64
C THR A 165 -18.34 -8.35 14.82
N LYS A 166 -19.48 -8.36 14.13
CA LYS A 166 -19.76 -9.30 13.04
C LYS A 166 -20.29 -8.52 11.85
N ALA A 167 -19.62 -8.62 10.71
CA ALA A 167 -19.98 -7.82 9.55
C ALA A 167 -19.77 -8.54 8.22
N ASP A 168 -20.70 -8.31 7.30
CA ASP A 168 -20.61 -8.66 5.89
C ASP A 168 -20.62 -7.37 5.07
N SER A 169 -19.56 -7.12 4.33
CA SER A 169 -19.37 -5.90 3.57
C SER A 169 -19.18 -6.19 2.08
N LEU A 170 -19.91 -5.51 1.22
CA LEU A 170 -19.72 -5.51 -0.21
C LEU A 170 -19.34 -4.11 -0.69
N THR A 171 -18.19 -3.99 -1.35
CA THR A 171 -17.66 -2.69 -1.79
C THR A 171 -17.40 -2.69 -3.29
N PHE A 172 -17.76 -1.61 -3.98
CA PHE A 172 -17.36 -1.31 -5.35
C PHE A 172 -16.70 0.06 -5.41
N ALA A 173 -15.69 0.20 -6.26
CA ALA A 173 -14.98 1.46 -6.44
C ALA A 173 -14.58 1.67 -7.89
N ALA A 174 -14.78 2.89 -8.39
CA ALA A 174 -14.19 3.38 -9.62
C ALA A 174 -13.19 4.48 -9.25
N THR A 175 -11.90 4.21 -9.45
CA THR A 175 -10.81 5.08 -9.02
C THR A 175 -10.02 5.58 -10.21
N ARG A 176 -9.86 6.88 -10.36
CA ARG A 176 -8.90 7.51 -11.26
C ARG A 176 -7.61 7.77 -10.50
N ARG A 177 -6.49 7.24 -10.99
CA ARG A 177 -5.16 7.39 -10.37
C ARG A 177 -4.20 8.19 -11.23
N TRP A 178 -3.34 8.94 -10.55
CA TRP A 178 -2.20 9.66 -11.11
C TRP A 178 -0.97 9.39 -10.24
N ASP A 179 0.10 8.92 -10.88
CA ASP A 179 1.42 8.87 -10.27
C ASP A 179 2.10 10.23 -10.53
N LEU A 180 2.47 10.89 -9.46
CA LEU A 180 3.07 12.22 -9.48
C LEU A 180 4.60 12.14 -9.29
N TYR A 181 5.26 13.27 -9.40
CA TYR A 181 6.68 13.39 -9.16
C TYR A 181 7.08 12.89 -7.75
N GLU A 182 8.30 12.33 -7.63
CA GLU A 182 8.88 11.77 -6.39
C GLU A 182 8.08 10.62 -5.75
N GLY A 183 7.30 9.89 -6.52
CA GLY A 183 6.58 8.70 -6.07
C GLY A 183 5.29 8.98 -5.31
N TRP A 184 4.78 10.20 -5.35
CA TRP A 184 3.44 10.50 -4.88
C TRP A 184 2.39 9.92 -5.83
N GLN A 185 1.34 9.36 -5.25
CA GLN A 185 0.17 8.85 -5.96
C GLN A 185 -1.06 9.59 -5.49
N LYS A 186 -1.80 10.15 -6.43
CA LYS A 186 -3.08 10.80 -6.18
C LYS A 186 -4.20 9.92 -6.73
N GLY A 187 -5.29 9.79 -5.97
CA GLY A 187 -6.48 9.05 -6.38
C GLY A 187 -7.76 9.85 -6.11
N ILE A 188 -8.72 9.74 -7.01
CA ILE A 188 -10.10 10.15 -6.79
C ILE A 188 -10.95 8.93 -7.09
N ALA A 189 -11.74 8.49 -6.12
CA ALA A 189 -12.61 7.34 -6.23
C ALA A 189 -14.06 7.74 -6.00
N LEU A 190 -14.97 7.06 -6.69
CA LEU A 190 -16.36 6.96 -6.26
C LEU A 190 -16.53 5.55 -5.68
N LYS A 191 -16.91 5.48 -4.42
CA LYS A 191 -17.12 4.23 -3.69
C LYS A 191 -18.59 4.00 -3.42
N PHE A 192 -19.00 2.75 -3.55
CA PHE A 192 -20.30 2.23 -3.14
C PHE A 192 -20.05 1.07 -2.19
N ARG A 193 -20.72 1.06 -1.04
CA ARG A 193 -20.67 -0.06 -0.09
C ARG A 193 -22.04 -0.39 0.46
N LEU A 194 -22.19 -1.67 0.75
CA LEU A 194 -23.32 -2.26 1.46
C LEU A 194 -22.77 -3.05 2.62
N ASP A 195 -23.23 -2.74 3.80
CA ASP A 195 -22.79 -3.40 5.03
C ASP A 195 -24.01 -3.91 5.81
N ASP A 196 -23.91 -5.18 6.25
CA ASP A 196 -24.86 -5.83 7.16
C ASP A 196 -24.04 -6.25 8.38
N PHE A 197 -24.32 -5.66 9.53
CA PHE A 197 -23.42 -5.82 10.68
C PHE A 197 -24.11 -5.80 12.03
N THR A 198 -23.48 -6.48 12.97
CA THR A 198 -23.70 -6.37 14.40
C THR A 198 -22.46 -5.76 15.05
N GLN A 199 -22.63 -4.72 15.85
CA GLN A 199 -21.57 -4.12 16.65
C GLN A 199 -22.04 -3.98 18.09
N GLY A 200 -21.44 -4.79 19.01
CA GLY A 200 -21.96 -4.91 20.37
C GLY A 200 -23.41 -5.39 20.34
N SER A 201 -24.30 -4.60 20.92
CA SER A 201 -25.74 -4.87 20.97
C SER A 201 -26.54 -4.33 19.77
N LEU A 202 -25.89 -3.70 18.80
CA LEU A 202 -26.54 -3.00 17.68
C LEU A 202 -26.44 -3.81 16.39
N ASP A 203 -27.61 -4.16 15.82
CA ASP A 203 -27.74 -4.74 14.47
C ASP A 203 -28.13 -3.65 13.47
N ASN A 204 -27.43 -3.52 12.37
CA ASN A 204 -27.73 -2.51 11.36
C ASN A 204 -27.33 -2.92 9.92
N LYS A 205 -27.92 -2.21 8.95
CA LYS A 205 -27.59 -2.30 7.53
C LYS A 205 -27.41 -0.91 6.98
N THR A 206 -26.28 -0.67 6.35
CA THR A 206 -25.95 0.66 5.84
C THR A 206 -25.49 0.58 4.39
N MET A 207 -26.05 1.43 3.55
CA MET A 207 -25.57 1.68 2.20
C MET A 207 -24.89 3.05 2.15
N MET A 208 -23.70 3.09 1.56
CA MET A 208 -22.95 4.35 1.39
C MET A 208 -22.49 4.52 -0.04
N VAL A 209 -22.71 5.73 -0.57
CA VAL A 209 -22.11 6.20 -1.82
C VAL A 209 -21.30 7.44 -1.51
N TYR A 210 -20.00 7.42 -1.78
CA TYR A 210 -19.18 8.57 -1.46
C TYR A 210 -17.95 8.72 -2.37
N PRO A 211 -17.63 9.96 -2.77
CA PRO A 211 -16.33 10.30 -3.31
C PRO A 211 -15.25 10.20 -2.23
N GLU A 212 -14.08 9.72 -2.62
CA GLU A 212 -12.89 9.69 -1.79
C GLU A 212 -11.72 10.27 -2.55
N PHE A 213 -11.00 11.19 -1.95
CA PHE A 213 -9.70 11.66 -2.39
C PHE A 213 -8.62 10.95 -1.59
N SER A 214 -7.57 10.49 -2.26
CA SER A 214 -6.42 9.86 -1.63
C SER A 214 -5.10 10.43 -2.15
N LEU A 215 -4.14 10.59 -1.24
CA LEU A 215 -2.77 10.96 -1.55
C LEU A 215 -1.84 10.03 -0.78
N SER A 216 -0.97 9.31 -1.48
CA SER A 216 -0.07 8.36 -0.84
C SER A 216 1.33 8.39 -1.45
N ARG A 217 2.31 7.99 -0.66
CA ARG A 217 3.68 7.77 -1.12
C ARG A 217 4.35 6.72 -0.26
N THR A 218 5.04 5.77 -0.90
CA THR A 218 5.89 4.82 -0.20
C THR A 218 7.25 4.78 -0.87
N ARG A 219 8.30 5.01 -0.09
CA ARG A 219 9.69 4.94 -0.53
C ARG A 219 10.47 4.06 0.42
N SER A 220 11.25 3.12 -0.11
CA SER A 220 12.05 2.23 0.70
C SER A 220 13.38 1.88 0.04
N ARG A 221 14.39 1.61 0.85
CA ARG A 221 15.70 1.11 0.43
C ARG A 221 16.19 0.06 1.41
N GLY A 222 16.75 -1.04 0.91
CA GLY A 222 17.33 -2.09 1.74
C GLY A 222 16.57 -3.40 1.76
N GLY A 223 15.77 -3.69 0.73
CA GLY A 223 15.11 -4.99 0.55
C GLY A 223 13.95 -5.22 1.51
N LEU A 224 13.75 -6.47 1.92
CA LEU A 224 12.61 -6.91 2.74
C LEU A 224 12.59 -6.30 4.16
N MET A 225 13.76 -5.91 4.70
CA MET A 225 13.87 -5.12 5.93
C MET A 225 14.48 -3.76 5.61
N PRO A 226 13.66 -2.75 5.26
CA PRO A 226 14.15 -1.47 4.83
C PRO A 226 15.00 -0.78 5.89
N LYS A 227 16.16 -0.26 5.48
CA LYS A 227 17.05 0.53 6.35
C LYS A 227 16.75 2.02 6.28
N TRP A 228 16.10 2.43 5.24
CA TRP A 228 15.61 3.76 5.00
C TRP A 228 14.27 3.67 4.27
N GLY A 229 13.30 4.43 4.70
CA GLY A 229 12.02 4.53 4.02
C GLY A 229 11.05 5.45 4.73
N ASP A 230 10.00 5.79 4.02
CA ASP A 230 8.81 6.44 4.53
C ASP A 230 7.58 5.95 3.75
N SER A 231 6.47 5.80 4.45
CA SER A 231 5.15 5.56 3.87
C SER A 231 4.17 6.56 4.45
N GLN A 232 3.39 7.18 3.57
CA GLN A 232 2.39 8.19 3.92
C GLN A 232 1.13 7.90 3.15
N ARG A 233 -0.02 7.99 3.84
CA ARG A 233 -1.34 7.88 3.23
C ARG A 233 -2.26 8.89 3.88
N TYR A 234 -2.97 9.64 3.07
CA TYR A 234 -4.00 10.58 3.47
C TYR A 234 -5.25 10.29 2.65
N THR A 235 -6.40 10.17 3.32
CA THR A 235 -7.68 9.99 2.65
C THR A 235 -8.71 10.95 3.21
N ILE A 236 -9.60 11.40 2.34
CA ILE A 236 -10.77 12.24 2.67
C ILE A 236 -11.94 11.64 1.90
N GLY A 237 -12.95 11.16 2.62
CA GLY A 237 -14.20 10.65 2.07
C GLY A 237 -15.38 11.47 2.59
N TYR A 238 -16.40 11.65 1.78
CA TYR A 238 -17.62 12.35 2.18
C TYR A 238 -18.85 11.63 1.65
N ALA A 239 -19.61 11.04 2.54
CA ALA A 239 -20.91 10.44 2.26
C ALA A 239 -22.02 11.46 2.53
N ASN A 240 -23.09 11.44 1.73
CA ASN A 240 -24.22 12.33 1.93
C ASN A 240 -25.53 11.69 1.45
N GLN A 241 -26.61 11.88 2.21
CA GLN A 241 -27.94 11.34 1.89
C GLN A 241 -28.50 11.87 0.56
N MET A 242 -28.13 13.08 0.15
CA MET A 242 -28.61 13.69 -1.10
C MET A 242 -28.25 12.89 -2.37
N TRP A 243 -27.18 12.11 -2.33
CA TRP A 243 -26.77 11.26 -3.47
C TRP A 243 -26.87 9.75 -3.21
N GLY A 244 -27.67 9.38 -2.19
CA GLY A 244 -28.09 8.01 -1.98
C GLY A 244 -27.34 7.25 -0.89
N SER A 245 -26.56 7.90 -0.05
CA SER A 245 -26.05 7.30 1.19
C SER A 245 -27.15 7.29 2.26
N ASP A 246 -27.15 6.31 3.15
CA ASP A 246 -28.05 6.27 4.30
C ASP A 246 -27.65 7.28 5.38
N ILE A 247 -26.38 7.69 5.41
CA ILE A 247 -25.80 8.60 6.41
C ILE A 247 -25.04 9.76 5.77
N ASP A 248 -24.95 10.86 6.51
CA ASP A 248 -24.02 11.95 6.25
C ASP A 248 -22.74 11.75 7.07
N ALA A 249 -21.60 11.57 6.43
CA ALA A 249 -20.34 11.33 7.11
C ALA A 249 -19.15 11.96 6.39
N LEU A 250 -18.31 12.71 7.12
CA LEU A 250 -16.98 13.14 6.68
C LEU A 250 -15.94 12.23 7.33
N MET A 251 -15.13 11.56 6.52
CA MET A 251 -14.10 10.62 6.95
C MET A 251 -12.74 11.16 6.59
N LEU A 252 -11.88 11.32 7.58
CA LEU A 252 -10.49 11.77 7.41
C LEU A 252 -9.54 10.74 8.01
N GLU A 253 -8.52 10.38 7.27
CA GLU A 253 -7.51 9.44 7.75
C GLU A 253 -6.11 9.87 7.31
N ALA A 254 -5.14 9.74 8.22
CA ALA A 254 -3.73 9.98 7.94
C ALA A 254 -2.86 8.92 8.60
N GLN A 255 -2.07 8.22 7.80
CA GLN A 255 -1.11 7.22 8.25
C GLN A 255 0.30 7.64 7.85
N TYR A 256 1.25 7.48 8.76
CA TYR A 256 2.65 7.78 8.54
C TYR A 256 3.56 6.73 9.16
N THR A 257 4.52 6.26 8.39
CA THR A 257 5.60 5.38 8.87
C THR A 257 6.93 5.94 8.38
N LEU A 258 7.92 6.02 9.27
CA LEU A 258 9.26 6.49 8.98
C LEU A 258 10.29 5.49 9.48
N ILE A 259 11.25 5.13 8.62
CA ILE A 259 12.37 4.26 8.96
C ILE A 259 13.68 4.97 8.65
N ARG A 260 14.56 5.06 9.64
CA ARG A 260 15.92 5.63 9.48
C ARG A 260 16.93 4.77 10.20
N THR A 261 18.02 4.40 9.50
CA THR A 261 19.12 3.63 10.09
C THR A 261 20.40 4.44 10.06
N PHE A 262 21.02 4.62 11.21
CA PHE A 262 22.29 5.32 11.40
C PHE A 262 23.41 4.32 11.71
N ALA A 263 24.62 4.63 11.26
CA ALA A 263 25.83 3.82 11.49
C ALA A 263 25.64 2.30 11.20
N ARG A 264 24.69 1.95 10.31
CA ARG A 264 24.33 0.57 9.93
C ARG A 264 23.86 -0.34 11.08
N LYS A 265 23.70 0.20 12.30
CA LYS A 265 23.37 -0.55 13.52
C LYS A 265 22.18 0.00 14.29
N HIS A 266 21.89 1.29 14.17
CA HIS A 266 20.87 1.98 14.95
C HIS A 266 19.69 2.30 14.03
N ARG A 267 18.61 1.57 14.15
CA ARG A 267 17.42 1.71 13.31
C ARG A 267 16.27 2.24 14.16
N PHE A 268 15.65 3.31 13.68
CA PHE A 268 14.47 3.94 14.28
C PHE A 268 13.28 3.71 13.36
N VAL A 269 12.17 3.32 13.96
CA VAL A 269 10.86 3.20 13.29
C VAL A 269 9.88 4.08 14.04
N LEU A 270 9.26 5.00 13.34
CA LEU A 270 8.17 5.83 13.84
C LEU A 270 6.90 5.46 13.07
N ARG A 271 5.77 5.32 13.75
CA ARG A 271 4.46 5.10 13.16
C ARG A 271 3.46 6.05 13.79
N SER A 272 2.53 6.56 13.01
CA SER A 272 1.37 7.28 13.51
C SER A 272 0.16 6.99 12.64
N HIS A 273 -1.01 6.95 13.27
CA HIS A 273 -2.29 6.82 12.61
C HIS A 273 -3.28 7.79 13.26
N LEU A 274 -3.91 8.60 12.43
CA LEU A 274 -4.94 9.55 12.81
C LEU A 274 -6.19 9.21 12.03
N GLY A 275 -7.31 9.13 12.70
CA GLY A 275 -8.61 8.88 12.11
C GLY A 275 -9.67 9.82 12.68
N TRP A 276 -10.59 10.27 11.84
CA TRP A 276 -11.69 11.14 12.22
C TRP A 276 -12.92 10.88 11.35
N ILE A 277 -14.04 10.58 12.00
CA ILE A 277 -15.36 10.49 11.37
C ILE A 277 -16.25 11.54 12.05
N GLU A 278 -16.78 12.44 11.25
CA GLU A 278 -17.79 13.41 11.69
C GLU A 278 -19.12 13.02 11.08
N THR A 279 -20.10 12.68 11.93
CA THR A 279 -21.43 12.24 11.53
C THR A 279 -22.42 12.45 12.69
N GLY A 280 -23.68 12.65 12.38
CA GLY A 280 -24.78 12.62 13.34
C GLY A 280 -25.25 11.19 13.67
N ASP A 281 -24.95 10.22 12.79
CA ASP A 281 -25.53 8.89 12.80
C ASP A 281 -24.43 7.82 13.00
N PHE A 282 -23.63 7.96 14.06
CA PHE A 282 -22.46 7.09 14.28
C PHE A 282 -22.83 5.61 14.38
N ASN A 283 -24.00 5.28 14.91
CA ASN A 283 -24.48 3.90 15.02
C ASN A 283 -24.66 3.22 13.66
N ASP A 284 -24.91 4.02 12.61
CA ASP A 284 -25.12 3.53 11.25
C ASP A 284 -23.80 3.48 10.44
N VAL A 285 -22.68 3.95 11.02
CA VAL A 285 -21.36 3.81 10.40
C VAL A 285 -20.93 2.35 10.43
N PRO A 286 -20.60 1.71 9.29
CA PRO A 286 -20.10 0.34 9.27
C PRO A 286 -18.87 0.13 10.16
N PRO A 287 -18.73 -1.01 10.87
CA PRO A 287 -17.61 -1.29 11.78
C PRO A 287 -16.24 -1.15 11.13
N ASP A 288 -16.10 -1.58 9.89
CA ASP A 288 -14.87 -1.49 9.08
C ASP A 288 -14.38 -0.04 8.84
N LEU A 289 -15.24 0.95 9.02
CA LEU A 289 -14.89 2.37 8.98
C LEU A 289 -14.64 2.96 10.37
N ARG A 290 -15.12 2.31 11.44
CA ARG A 290 -14.90 2.77 12.82
C ARG A 290 -13.45 2.51 13.24
N TYR A 291 -13.01 3.19 14.27
CA TYR A 291 -11.65 3.05 14.77
C TYR A 291 -11.61 2.21 16.04
N PHE A 292 -10.65 1.29 16.05
CA PHE A 292 -10.27 0.48 17.21
C PHE A 292 -8.75 0.56 17.37
N ALA A 293 -8.25 0.62 18.59
CA ALA A 293 -6.83 0.58 18.89
C ALA A 293 -6.48 -0.65 19.73
N GLY A 294 -5.20 -0.95 19.88
CA GLY A 294 -4.67 -2.18 20.49
C GLY A 294 -4.06 -3.12 19.45
N GLY A 295 -3.12 -3.96 19.87
CA GLY A 295 -2.45 -4.95 19.02
C GLY A 295 -1.10 -4.49 18.47
N ASP A 296 -0.48 -5.33 17.65
CA ASP A 296 0.93 -5.23 17.19
C ASP A 296 1.22 -4.01 16.31
N ARG A 297 0.21 -3.50 15.62
CA ARG A 297 0.32 -2.35 14.71
C ARG A 297 -0.16 -1.03 15.30
N SER A 298 -0.76 -1.06 16.48
CA SER A 298 -1.36 0.07 17.16
C SER A 298 -0.68 0.33 18.50
N ILE A 299 -1.24 -0.13 19.61
CA ILE A 299 -0.71 0.03 20.96
C ILE A 299 -0.43 -1.36 21.52
N ARG A 300 0.83 -1.79 21.47
CA ARG A 300 1.26 -3.09 22.01
C ARG A 300 1.15 -3.11 23.54
N GLY A 301 0.77 -4.25 24.07
CA GLY A 301 0.43 -4.44 25.48
C GLY A 301 -1.06 -4.62 25.71
N TYR A 302 -1.88 -4.22 24.74
CA TYR A 302 -3.34 -4.40 24.72
C TYR A 302 -3.72 -5.45 23.67
N ASP A 303 -4.85 -6.12 23.88
CA ASP A 303 -5.40 -7.06 22.91
C ASP A 303 -5.74 -6.36 21.59
N TYR A 304 -5.80 -7.13 20.52
CA TYR A 304 -6.08 -6.63 19.19
C TYR A 304 -7.47 -6.00 19.13
N GLU A 305 -7.51 -4.72 18.69
CA GLU A 305 -8.74 -3.92 18.55
C GLU A 305 -9.61 -3.86 19.82
N SER A 306 -8.98 -3.90 21.00
CA SER A 306 -9.69 -3.92 22.29
C SER A 306 -9.94 -2.52 22.88
N ILE A 307 -9.35 -1.47 22.30
CA ILE A 307 -9.46 -0.10 22.80
C ILE A 307 -10.44 0.67 21.92
N SER A 308 -11.65 0.85 22.41
CA SER A 308 -12.68 1.74 21.88
C SER A 308 -13.71 2.03 23.00
N PRO A 309 -14.66 2.95 22.79
CA PRO A 309 -15.81 3.08 23.67
C PRO A 309 -16.59 1.78 23.78
N LYS A 310 -17.26 1.58 24.91
CA LYS A 310 -18.08 0.42 25.20
C LYS A 310 -19.53 0.86 25.43
N ASP A 311 -20.47 -0.02 25.08
CA ASP A 311 -21.88 0.17 25.39
C ASP A 311 -22.21 -0.18 26.86
N GLU A 312 -23.49 -0.12 27.21
CA GLU A 312 -23.97 -0.41 28.57
C GLU A 312 -23.75 -1.87 29.00
N ASN A 313 -23.59 -2.78 28.04
CA ASN A 313 -23.29 -4.19 28.28
C ASN A 313 -21.77 -4.46 28.43
N GLY A 314 -20.95 -3.48 28.12
CA GLY A 314 -19.49 -3.59 28.13
C GLY A 314 -18.89 -4.01 26.80
N ASP A 315 -19.71 -4.13 25.74
CA ASP A 315 -19.28 -4.50 24.40
C ASP A 315 -18.64 -3.31 23.66
N LEU A 316 -17.62 -3.57 22.86
CA LEU A 316 -16.92 -2.56 22.07
C LEU A 316 -17.83 -1.99 20.98
N THR A 317 -17.89 -0.65 20.85
CA THR A 317 -18.74 0.03 19.86
C THR A 317 -17.95 0.62 18.70
N GLY A 318 -16.63 0.63 18.78
CA GLY A 318 -15.78 1.40 17.87
C GLY A 318 -15.82 2.89 18.17
N ALA A 319 -14.89 3.63 17.61
CA ALA A 319 -14.69 5.05 17.85
C ALA A 319 -14.83 5.86 16.56
N SER A 320 -15.30 7.10 16.69
CA SER A 320 -15.31 8.06 15.58
C SER A 320 -13.96 8.75 15.38
N LYS A 321 -13.07 8.68 16.37
CA LYS A 321 -11.76 9.36 16.33
C LYS A 321 -10.68 8.42 16.86
N MET A 322 -9.51 8.50 16.24
CA MET A 322 -8.34 7.74 16.70
C MET A 322 -7.05 8.54 16.54
N ILE A 323 -6.19 8.40 17.53
CA ILE A 323 -4.78 8.79 17.41
C ILE A 323 -3.91 7.69 17.99
N THR A 324 -2.96 7.20 17.21
CA THR A 324 -1.92 6.30 17.70
C THR A 324 -0.55 6.77 17.24
N GLY A 325 0.45 6.53 18.06
CA GLY A 325 1.84 6.83 17.79
C GLY A 325 2.74 5.76 18.38
N SER A 326 3.79 5.39 17.66
CA SER A 326 4.77 4.40 18.07
C SER A 326 6.18 4.88 17.75
N ILE A 327 7.08 4.73 18.69
CA ILE A 327 8.52 4.88 18.49
C ILE A 327 9.21 3.57 18.85
N GLU A 328 10.00 3.05 17.92
CA GLU A 328 10.77 1.84 18.13
C GLU A 328 12.24 2.08 17.76
N TYR A 329 13.13 1.75 18.69
CA TYR A 329 14.55 1.72 18.46
C TYR A 329 15.03 0.29 18.35
N GLN A 330 15.79 0.00 17.30
CA GLN A 330 16.37 -1.30 17.02
C GLN A 330 17.89 -1.20 16.95
N LEU A 331 18.57 -2.09 17.67
CA LEU A 331 20.01 -2.22 17.65
C LEU A 331 20.43 -3.54 17.00
N ARG A 332 21.27 -3.47 15.98
CA ARG A 332 21.86 -4.66 15.36
C ARG A 332 22.87 -5.29 16.32
N VAL A 333 22.53 -6.46 16.85
CA VAL A 333 23.33 -7.18 17.83
C VAL A 333 24.41 -8.03 17.14
N LYS A 334 23.99 -8.92 16.23
CA LYS A 334 24.90 -9.81 15.50
C LYS A 334 24.27 -10.29 14.18
N GLY A 335 25.04 -10.19 13.09
CA GLY A 335 24.60 -10.69 11.78
C GLY A 335 23.26 -10.12 11.34
N LYS A 336 22.25 -10.96 11.27
CA LYS A 336 20.86 -10.63 10.88
C LYS A 336 19.91 -10.41 12.07
N TRP A 337 20.44 -10.38 13.30
CA TRP A 337 19.65 -10.23 14.53
C TRP A 337 19.70 -8.82 15.09
N TRP A 338 18.53 -8.31 15.47
CA TRP A 338 18.35 -6.99 16.05
C TRP A 338 17.56 -7.10 17.34
N GLY A 339 17.97 -6.40 18.37
CA GLY A 339 17.18 -6.16 19.57
C GLY A 339 16.34 -4.90 19.37
N ALA A 340 15.15 -4.86 19.92
CA ALA A 340 14.23 -3.74 19.82
C ALA A 340 13.73 -3.31 21.21
N VAL A 341 13.52 -2.01 21.38
CA VAL A 341 12.74 -1.42 22.48
C VAL A 341 11.74 -0.46 21.88
N PHE A 342 10.54 -0.39 22.43
CA PHE A 342 9.48 0.44 21.86
C PHE A 342 8.56 1.02 22.92
N PHE A 343 7.93 2.10 22.54
CA PHE A 343 6.89 2.76 23.28
C PHE A 343 5.77 3.17 22.33
N ASP A 344 4.55 2.77 22.65
CA ASP A 344 3.35 3.05 21.91
C ASP A 344 2.39 3.87 22.76
N ILE A 345 1.66 4.79 22.15
CA ILE A 345 0.70 5.66 22.83
C ILE A 345 -0.48 5.95 21.90
N GLY A 346 -1.68 6.04 22.44
CA GLY A 346 -2.83 6.43 21.65
C GLY A 346 -4.16 6.16 22.33
N ARG A 347 -5.22 6.38 21.57
CA ARG A 347 -6.61 6.14 21.95
C ARG A 347 -7.50 6.09 20.72
N ALA A 348 -8.54 5.29 20.80
CA ALA A 348 -9.71 5.37 19.95
C ALA A 348 -10.92 5.74 20.83
N ASP A 349 -11.61 6.85 20.50
CA ASP A 349 -12.71 7.38 21.30
C ASP A 349 -13.65 8.25 20.44
N THR A 350 -14.84 8.55 20.95
CA THR A 350 -15.76 9.54 20.35
C THR A 350 -15.38 10.96 20.74
N ASN A 351 -14.89 11.17 21.97
CA ASN A 351 -14.41 12.44 22.47
C ASN A 351 -12.90 12.45 22.67
N PHE A 352 -12.21 13.42 22.08
CA PHE A 352 -10.76 13.51 22.14
C PHE A 352 -10.31 14.19 23.44
N GLU A 353 -9.87 13.42 24.42
CA GLU A 353 -9.19 13.92 25.61
C GLU A 353 -7.76 13.36 25.68
N PHE A 354 -6.77 14.24 25.59
CA PHE A 354 -5.35 13.85 25.66
C PHE A 354 -4.94 13.32 27.06
N SER A 355 -5.77 13.53 28.09
CA SER A 355 -5.51 13.09 29.46
C SER A 355 -5.54 11.58 29.65
N ASN A 356 -6.30 10.86 28.82
CA ASN A 356 -6.59 9.42 28.98
C ASN A 356 -5.97 8.54 27.91
N LEU A 357 -4.78 8.91 27.41
CA LEU A 357 -4.08 8.10 26.42
C LEU A 357 -3.58 6.79 27.01
N LYS A 358 -3.95 5.67 26.39
CA LYS A 358 -3.40 4.34 26.66
C LYS A 358 -1.95 4.29 26.19
N LYS A 359 -1.09 3.62 26.95
CA LYS A 359 0.36 3.55 26.71
C LYS A 359 0.81 2.10 26.82
N GLY A 360 1.67 1.69 25.90
CA GLY A 360 2.30 0.39 25.92
C GLY A 360 3.82 0.50 25.76
N ALA A 361 4.56 -0.34 26.45
CA ALA A 361 6.01 -0.41 26.29
C ALA A 361 6.46 -1.87 26.25
N GLY A 362 7.55 -2.10 25.54
CA GLY A 362 8.05 -3.46 25.43
C GLY A 362 9.43 -3.56 24.82
N ILE A 363 9.86 -4.80 24.73
CA ILE A 363 11.12 -5.20 24.11
C ILE A 363 10.87 -6.27 23.08
N GLY A 364 11.75 -6.41 22.11
CA GLY A 364 11.57 -7.42 21.08
C GLY A 364 12.86 -7.80 20.38
N VAL A 365 12.71 -8.79 19.51
CA VAL A 365 13.77 -9.29 18.65
C VAL A 365 13.28 -9.23 17.20
N ARG A 366 14.18 -8.86 16.29
CA ARG A 366 13.95 -8.84 14.85
C ARG A 366 14.97 -9.72 14.16
N TRP A 367 14.52 -10.56 13.27
CA TRP A 367 15.41 -11.40 12.46
C TRP A 367 15.18 -11.15 10.98
N GLU A 368 16.23 -10.72 10.27
CA GLU A 368 16.23 -10.59 8.80
C GLU A 368 16.26 -11.99 8.16
N SER A 369 15.10 -12.66 8.08
CA SER A 369 15.00 -13.98 7.45
C SER A 369 15.01 -13.85 5.92
N PRO A 370 15.31 -14.95 5.18
CA PRO A 370 15.20 -14.96 3.72
C PRO A 370 13.79 -14.69 3.18
N LEU A 371 12.75 -14.93 3.99
CA LEU A 371 11.33 -14.75 3.65
C LEU A 371 10.78 -13.40 4.09
N GLY A 372 11.57 -12.59 4.78
CA GLY A 372 11.17 -11.30 5.34
C GLY A 372 11.51 -11.17 6.83
N PRO A 373 11.34 -9.99 7.42
CA PRO A 373 11.61 -9.79 8.83
C PRO A 373 10.62 -10.59 9.70
N ILE A 374 11.16 -11.33 10.67
CA ILE A 374 10.39 -11.96 11.73
C ILE A 374 10.54 -11.10 12.98
N LYS A 375 9.43 -10.81 13.64
CA LYS A 375 9.35 -9.99 14.86
C LYS A 375 8.82 -10.83 15.99
N LEU A 376 9.45 -10.70 17.15
CA LEU A 376 8.97 -11.28 18.40
C LEU A 376 9.00 -10.14 19.43
N ASP A 377 7.85 -9.80 19.99
CA ASP A 377 7.70 -8.72 20.97
C ASP A 377 7.05 -9.22 22.25
N ILE A 378 7.48 -8.61 23.35
CA ILE A 378 6.83 -8.72 24.64
C ILE A 378 6.52 -7.30 25.09
N ALA A 379 5.27 -7.04 25.40
CA ALA A 379 4.78 -5.71 25.77
C ALA A 379 3.81 -5.79 26.95
N LYS A 380 3.70 -4.67 27.65
CA LYS A 380 2.70 -4.48 28.70
C LYS A 380 2.12 -3.07 28.66
N PRO A 381 0.90 -2.87 29.16
CA PRO A 381 0.36 -1.54 29.43
C PRO A 381 1.21 -0.77 30.44
N VAL A 382 1.24 0.54 30.30
CA VAL A 382 2.00 1.43 31.19
C VAL A 382 1.05 2.42 31.85
N GLY A 383 0.94 2.35 33.18
CA GLY A 383 0.11 3.29 33.95
C GLY A 383 -1.41 3.05 33.77
N ASP A 384 -1.79 1.86 33.37
CA ASP A 384 -3.17 1.43 33.27
C ASP A 384 -3.50 0.53 34.49
N SER A 385 -4.58 0.86 35.21
CA SER A 385 -5.01 0.08 36.38
C SER A 385 -6.00 -1.05 36.00
N GLU A 386 -6.61 -0.96 34.85
CA GLU A 386 -7.61 -1.92 34.37
C GLU A 386 -6.96 -3.07 33.58
N GLU A 387 -5.84 -2.78 32.89
CA GLU A 387 -5.12 -3.72 32.05
C GLU A 387 -3.67 -3.88 32.53
N ASN A 388 -3.31 -5.07 33.03
CA ASN A 388 -1.99 -5.38 33.60
C ASN A 388 -1.29 -6.54 32.90
N GLY A 389 -1.89 -7.14 31.87
CA GLY A 389 -1.40 -8.32 31.18
C GLY A 389 -0.07 -8.09 30.45
N ILE A 390 0.67 -9.17 30.28
CA ILE A 390 1.84 -9.19 29.36
C ILE A 390 1.34 -9.82 28.05
N GLN A 391 1.53 -9.10 26.95
CA GLN A 391 1.17 -9.55 25.62
C GLN A 391 2.40 -9.98 24.83
N PHE A 392 2.25 -11.06 24.06
CA PHE A 392 3.28 -11.61 23.19
C PHE A 392 2.84 -11.45 21.75
N TYR A 393 3.71 -10.87 20.93
CA TYR A 393 3.42 -10.66 19.50
C TYR A 393 4.45 -11.38 18.65
N ILE A 394 3.96 -12.08 17.63
CA ILE A 394 4.76 -12.71 16.58
C ILE A 394 4.26 -12.15 15.26
N GLY A 395 5.15 -11.60 14.46
CA GLY A 395 4.81 -11.06 13.15
C GLY A 395 5.82 -11.47 12.08
N LEU A 396 5.34 -11.74 10.89
CA LEU A 396 6.15 -11.99 9.69
C LEU A 396 5.70 -11.00 8.60
N GLY A 397 6.64 -10.30 8.00
CA GLY A 397 6.37 -9.42 6.86
C GLY A 397 7.06 -8.06 6.95
N PRO A 398 7.01 -7.27 5.86
CA PRO A 398 7.62 -5.96 5.79
C PRO A 398 6.96 -4.95 6.75
N GLU A 399 7.68 -3.87 7.03
CA GLU A 399 7.22 -2.78 7.93
C GLU A 399 6.70 -1.55 7.17
N LEU A 400 6.87 -1.52 5.83
CA LEU A 400 6.39 -0.49 4.91
C LEU A 400 5.54 -1.12 3.82
#